data_b4145d65ac97e83c2c2df3781d91484d
#
_entry.id   b4145d65ac97e83c2c2df3781d91484d
#
_cell.length_a   1.000
_cell.length_b   1.000
_cell.length_c   1.000
_cell.angle_alpha   90.00
_cell.angle_beta   90.00
_cell.angle_gamma   90.00
#
_symmetry.space_group_name_H-M   'P 1'
#
loop_
_entity.id
_entity.type
_entity.pdbx_description
1 polymer ?
#
loop_
_entity_poly.entity_id
_entity_poly.type
_entity_poly.pdbx_seq_one_letter_code
_entity_poly.pdbx_strand_id
1 'polypeptide(L)'
;MVAPASEPSADLRPMGLEELCEHFDLSRPLAQPLTLRYELARELNHACIMAATPQSLARYMAEQLHQRGLIPVNAQVVKAVELVRAEVYELREFWSKSDYLWVPPTEYDLKARRQCDDPQTPLLLRSLAEGIHKLTEVSEESVHGAIVQVLDDYVWPRAKAMDSLRLALVGALRGVAVEAIIAFIGIEDAYKRIRRRIVGLG
;
A
#
# COMPACT_ATOMS: atom_id res chain seq x y z
N MET A 1 -15.05 -49.09 -1.90
CA MET A 1 -15.56 -47.76 -1.48
C MET A 1 -14.37 -47.10 -0.81
N VAL A 2 -13.66 -46.24 -1.59
CA VAL A 2 -12.47 -45.53 -1.15
C VAL A 2 -12.96 -44.22 -0.52
N ALA A 3 -12.66 -44.01 0.76
CA ALA A 3 -12.96 -42.75 1.41
C ALA A 3 -12.21 -41.61 0.71
N PRO A 4 -12.84 -40.45 0.49
CA PRO A 4 -12.12 -39.32 -0.04
C PRO A 4 -11.02 -38.93 0.94
N ALA A 5 -9.80 -38.74 0.44
CA ALA A 5 -8.70 -38.21 1.22
C ALA A 5 -9.15 -36.87 1.79
N SER A 6 -9.20 -36.77 3.11
CA SER A 6 -9.45 -35.51 3.80
C SER A 6 -8.44 -34.50 3.29
N GLU A 7 -8.94 -33.41 2.70
CA GLU A 7 -8.11 -32.25 2.40
C GLU A 7 -7.42 -31.85 3.70
N PRO A 8 -6.10 -31.68 3.71
CA PRO A 8 -5.46 -31.10 4.87
C PRO A 8 -6.00 -29.69 5.00
N SER A 9 -6.77 -29.42 6.04
CA SER A 9 -6.98 -28.07 6.55
C SER A 9 -5.61 -27.62 7.09
N ALA A 10 -4.74 -27.22 6.18
CA ALA A 10 -3.44 -26.73 6.54
C ALA A 10 -3.64 -25.39 7.21
N ASP A 11 -3.36 -25.34 8.49
CA ASP A 11 -2.97 -24.13 9.18
C ASP A 11 -1.72 -23.61 8.44
N LEU A 12 -1.94 -22.73 7.45
CA LEU A 12 -0.89 -22.16 6.59
C LEU A 12 -0.10 -21.16 7.43
N ARG A 13 0.87 -21.66 8.19
CA ARG A 13 1.80 -20.85 8.93
C ARG A 13 3.23 -21.09 8.46
N PRO A 14 4.09 -20.05 8.48
CA PRO A 14 5.51 -20.22 8.25
C PRO A 14 6.10 -21.18 9.29
N MET A 15 6.84 -22.18 8.83
CA MET A 15 7.59 -23.10 9.70
C MET A 15 9.08 -22.88 9.50
N GLY A 16 9.86 -22.96 10.60
CA GLY A 16 11.30 -23.02 10.55
C GLY A 16 11.78 -24.38 10.01
N LEU A 17 13.06 -24.43 9.58
CA LEU A 17 13.64 -25.67 9.05
C LEU A 17 13.63 -26.80 10.10
N GLU A 18 13.92 -26.49 11.37
CA GLU A 18 13.91 -27.47 12.47
C GLU A 18 12.52 -28.07 12.68
N GLU A 19 11.50 -27.21 12.75
CA GLU A 19 10.10 -27.64 12.87
C GLU A 19 9.64 -28.45 11.65
N LEU A 20 10.08 -28.06 10.44
CA LEU A 20 9.79 -28.81 9.22
C LEU A 20 10.42 -30.21 9.27
N CYS A 21 11.67 -30.35 9.76
CA CYS A 21 12.36 -31.63 9.91
C CYS A 21 11.66 -32.54 10.93
N GLU A 22 11.10 -32.01 12.02
CA GLU A 22 10.35 -32.77 13.00
C GLU A 22 9.04 -33.35 12.44
N HIS A 23 8.40 -32.65 11.54
CA HIS A 23 7.13 -33.06 10.94
C HIS A 23 7.31 -33.89 9.65
N PHE A 24 8.51 -33.90 9.08
CA PHE A 24 8.78 -34.58 7.81
C PHE A 24 9.16 -36.05 8.02
N ASP A 25 8.26 -36.95 7.64
CA ASP A 25 8.48 -38.40 7.75
C ASP A 25 8.98 -38.97 6.40
N LEU A 26 10.29 -39.27 6.34
CA LEU A 26 10.93 -39.88 5.18
C LEU A 26 10.44 -41.32 4.92
N SER A 27 9.82 -41.98 5.90
CA SER A 27 9.30 -43.35 5.74
C SER A 27 7.98 -43.40 4.95
N ARG A 28 7.35 -42.26 4.73
CA ARG A 28 6.11 -42.10 3.95
C ARG A 28 6.37 -41.41 2.61
N PRO A 29 6.87 -42.14 1.61
CA PRO A 29 7.01 -41.54 0.30
C PRO A 29 5.63 -41.10 -0.21
N LEU A 30 5.55 -39.90 -0.79
CA LEU A 30 4.34 -39.45 -1.42
C LEU A 30 3.99 -40.38 -2.58
N ALA A 31 2.93 -41.15 -2.42
CA ALA A 31 2.47 -42.11 -3.42
C ALA A 31 1.83 -41.42 -4.65
N GLN A 32 1.60 -40.11 -4.58
CA GLN A 32 0.99 -39.31 -5.63
C GLN A 32 1.76 -38.01 -5.86
N PRO A 33 1.79 -37.49 -7.11
CA PRO A 33 2.39 -36.19 -7.39
C PRO A 33 1.72 -35.10 -6.57
N LEU A 34 2.50 -34.31 -5.86
CA LEU A 34 2.00 -33.14 -5.15
C LEU A 34 1.70 -32.03 -6.16
N THR A 35 0.44 -31.66 -6.29
CA THR A 35 0.04 -30.48 -7.07
C THR A 35 0.08 -29.26 -6.18
N LEU A 36 1.09 -28.41 -6.35
CA LEU A 36 1.15 -27.12 -5.67
C LEU A 36 0.19 -26.15 -6.36
N ARG A 37 -0.86 -25.72 -5.65
CA ARG A 37 -1.76 -24.67 -6.16
C ARG A 37 -1.08 -23.31 -5.94
N TYR A 38 -1.02 -22.51 -6.99
CA TYR A 38 -0.38 -21.19 -6.96
C TYR A 38 -0.97 -20.27 -5.88
N GLU A 39 -2.29 -20.28 -5.72
CA GLU A 39 -2.99 -19.50 -4.70
C GLU A 39 -2.51 -19.85 -3.29
N LEU A 40 -2.37 -21.13 -3.00
CA LEU A 40 -1.88 -21.62 -1.72
C LEU A 40 -0.43 -21.19 -1.44
N ALA A 41 0.42 -21.29 -2.46
CA ALA A 41 1.82 -20.84 -2.34
C ALA A 41 1.88 -19.32 -2.11
N ARG A 42 0.99 -18.56 -2.74
CA ARG A 42 0.89 -17.11 -2.59
C ARG A 42 0.44 -16.71 -1.19
N GLU A 43 -0.57 -17.38 -0.64
CA GLU A 43 -1.04 -17.16 0.74
C GLU A 43 0.06 -17.50 1.77
N LEU A 44 0.77 -18.62 1.59
CA LEU A 44 1.89 -18.98 2.46
C LEU A 44 3.00 -17.92 2.40
N ASN A 45 3.32 -17.44 1.21
CA ASN A 45 4.32 -16.40 1.03
C ASN A 45 3.91 -15.08 1.70
N HIS A 46 2.62 -14.69 1.62
CA HIS A 46 2.07 -13.57 2.35
C HIS A 46 2.23 -13.73 3.87
N ALA A 47 1.90 -14.93 4.39
CA ALA A 47 2.08 -15.23 5.81
C ALA A 47 3.57 -15.11 6.23
N CYS A 48 4.51 -15.53 5.39
CA CYS A 48 5.95 -15.33 5.63
C CYS A 48 6.32 -13.84 5.63
N ILE A 49 5.80 -13.04 4.72
CA ILE A 49 6.02 -11.58 4.66
C ILE A 49 5.46 -10.91 5.92
N MET A 50 4.29 -11.31 6.39
CA MET A 50 3.68 -10.76 7.60
C MET A 50 4.44 -11.17 8.88
N ALA A 51 5.04 -12.36 8.92
CA ALA A 51 5.86 -12.83 10.04
C ALA A 51 7.26 -12.20 10.07
N ALA A 52 7.78 -11.76 8.93
CA ALA A 52 9.10 -11.17 8.83
C ALA A 52 9.14 -9.75 9.45
N THR A 53 10.31 -9.35 9.96
CA THR A 53 10.49 -7.97 10.46
C THR A 53 10.52 -6.98 9.31
N PRO A 54 9.98 -5.76 9.46
CA PRO A 54 10.06 -4.72 8.43
C PRO A 54 11.51 -4.43 7.99
N GLN A 55 12.46 -4.50 8.92
CA GLN A 55 13.88 -4.30 8.67
C GLN A 55 14.47 -5.36 7.73
N SER A 56 14.09 -6.62 7.88
CA SER A 56 14.55 -7.70 7.01
C SER A 56 13.97 -7.58 5.59
N LEU A 57 12.72 -7.11 5.47
CA LEU A 57 12.05 -6.88 4.19
C LEU A 57 12.55 -5.61 3.49
N ALA A 58 12.97 -4.59 4.26
CA ALA A 58 13.44 -3.32 3.72
C ALA A 58 14.62 -3.50 2.74
N ARG A 59 15.47 -4.51 2.94
CA ARG A 59 16.58 -4.82 2.02
C ARG A 59 16.07 -5.13 0.60
N TYR A 60 15.02 -5.94 0.49
CA TYR A 60 14.45 -6.30 -0.81
C TYR A 60 13.78 -5.12 -1.50
N MET A 61 13.10 -4.26 -0.72
CA MET A 61 12.50 -3.04 -1.25
C MET A 61 13.57 -2.04 -1.68
N ALA A 62 14.63 -1.85 -0.87
CA ALA A 62 15.74 -0.94 -1.19
C ALA A 62 16.41 -1.32 -2.51
N GLU A 63 16.61 -2.62 -2.77
CA GLU A 63 17.17 -3.09 -4.03
C GLU A 63 16.28 -2.71 -5.22
N GLN A 64 14.97 -2.87 -5.12
CA GLN A 64 14.03 -2.48 -6.16
C GLN A 64 14.02 -0.95 -6.41
N LEU A 65 14.21 -0.15 -5.35
CA LEU A 65 14.31 1.31 -5.44
C LEU A 65 15.63 1.72 -6.12
N HIS A 66 16.75 1.11 -5.73
CA HIS A 66 18.06 1.37 -6.35
C HIS A 66 18.06 1.05 -7.85
N GLN A 67 17.45 -0.04 -8.28
CA GLN A 67 17.31 -0.40 -9.70
C GLN A 67 16.55 0.67 -10.50
N ARG A 68 15.79 1.55 -9.83
CA ARG A 68 15.05 2.68 -10.42
C ARG A 68 15.72 4.04 -10.21
N GLY A 69 16.97 4.03 -9.70
CA GLY A 69 17.72 5.25 -9.43
C GLY A 69 17.29 6.02 -8.18
N LEU A 70 16.47 5.41 -7.32
CA LEU A 70 16.03 6.01 -6.06
C LEU A 70 16.96 5.55 -4.93
N ILE A 71 17.46 6.50 -4.12
CA ILE A 71 18.39 6.22 -3.01
C ILE A 71 17.77 6.78 -1.71
N PRO A 72 16.72 6.15 -1.18
CA PRO A 72 16.08 6.61 0.04
C PRO A 72 16.90 6.27 1.28
N VAL A 73 16.63 6.99 2.38
CA VAL A 73 17.18 6.65 3.69
C VAL A 73 16.52 5.34 4.18
N ASN A 74 17.31 4.46 4.81
CA ASN A 74 16.83 3.15 5.26
C ASN A 74 15.58 3.23 6.17
N ALA A 75 15.49 4.23 7.05
CA ALA A 75 14.32 4.44 7.90
C ALA A 75 13.03 4.68 7.09
N GLN A 76 13.13 5.40 5.96
CA GLN A 76 11.99 5.59 5.05
C GLN A 76 11.58 4.28 4.38
N VAL A 77 12.56 3.44 3.99
CA VAL A 77 12.26 2.12 3.39
C VAL A 77 11.54 1.23 4.38
N VAL A 78 12.00 1.17 5.64
CA VAL A 78 11.34 0.40 6.71
C VAL A 78 9.90 0.89 6.90
N LYS A 79 9.69 2.21 7.01
CA LYS A 79 8.34 2.78 7.16
C LYS A 79 7.44 2.46 5.96
N ALA A 80 7.96 2.51 4.73
CA ALA A 80 7.20 2.14 3.54
C ALA A 80 6.79 0.65 3.56
N VAL A 81 7.70 -0.24 3.96
CA VAL A 81 7.39 -1.67 4.16
C VAL A 81 6.27 -1.85 5.17
N GLU A 82 6.34 -1.18 6.32
CA GLU A 82 5.29 -1.26 7.34
C GLU A 82 3.92 -0.84 6.79
N LEU A 83 3.88 0.20 5.98
CA LEU A 83 2.65 0.69 5.38
C LEU A 83 2.03 -0.29 4.38
N VAL A 84 2.85 -0.94 3.54
CA VAL A 84 2.32 -1.68 2.39
C VAL A 84 2.35 -3.20 2.54
N ARG A 85 3.08 -3.78 3.52
CA ARG A 85 3.29 -5.24 3.63
C ARG A 85 1.99 -6.05 3.69
N ALA A 86 0.92 -5.48 4.24
CA ALA A 86 -0.37 -6.15 4.31
C ALA A 86 -1.02 -6.39 2.93
N GLU A 87 -0.61 -5.62 1.91
CA GLU A 87 -1.09 -5.76 0.54
C GLU A 87 -0.12 -6.56 -0.35
N VAL A 88 1.02 -7.00 0.19
CA VAL A 88 2.10 -7.66 -0.55
C VAL A 88 2.03 -9.16 -0.34
N TYR A 89 1.87 -9.91 -1.40
CA TYR A 89 1.86 -11.37 -1.41
C TYR A 89 3.17 -11.96 -1.94
N GLU A 90 3.95 -11.19 -2.69
CA GLU A 90 5.25 -11.57 -3.23
C GLU A 90 6.24 -10.42 -3.08
N LEU A 91 7.52 -10.70 -2.76
CA LEU A 91 8.53 -9.65 -2.56
C LEU A 91 8.68 -8.71 -3.77
N ARG A 92 8.44 -9.22 -4.99
CA ARG A 92 8.47 -8.41 -6.22
C ARG A 92 7.35 -7.37 -6.31
N GLU A 93 6.27 -7.53 -5.53
CA GLU A 93 5.12 -6.61 -5.54
C GLU A 93 5.38 -5.33 -4.71
N PHE A 94 6.45 -5.27 -3.90
CA PHE A 94 6.73 -4.09 -3.08
C PHE A 94 6.73 -2.79 -3.89
N TRP A 95 7.37 -2.78 -5.06
CA TRP A 95 7.34 -1.59 -5.91
C TRP A 95 5.92 -1.23 -6.36
N SER A 96 5.20 -2.15 -6.96
CA SER A 96 3.86 -1.88 -7.50
C SER A 96 2.83 -1.49 -6.43
N LYS A 97 3.09 -1.84 -5.17
CA LYS A 97 2.25 -1.49 -4.02
C LYS A 97 2.67 -0.19 -3.33
N SER A 98 3.86 0.34 -3.61
CA SER A 98 4.43 1.51 -2.93
C SER A 98 4.95 2.60 -3.85
N ASP A 99 4.92 2.45 -5.16
CA ASP A 99 5.46 3.38 -6.16
C ASP A 99 5.04 4.83 -5.90
N TYR A 100 3.78 5.05 -5.52
CA TYR A 100 3.21 6.36 -5.21
C TYR A 100 3.84 7.03 -3.98
N LEU A 101 4.47 6.27 -3.08
CA LEU A 101 5.20 6.85 -1.94
C LEU A 101 6.50 7.53 -2.38
N TRP A 102 7.08 7.11 -3.49
CA TRP A 102 8.40 7.52 -3.96
C TRP A 102 8.36 8.47 -5.15
N VAL A 103 7.39 8.27 -6.03
CA VAL A 103 7.27 9.02 -7.27
C VAL A 103 5.86 9.61 -7.40
N PRO A 104 5.74 10.92 -7.69
CA PRO A 104 4.43 11.53 -7.94
C PRO A 104 3.80 10.93 -9.20
N PRO A 105 2.45 10.82 -9.25
CA PRO A 105 1.77 10.30 -10.42
C PRO A 105 1.98 11.22 -11.64
N THR A 106 2.29 10.63 -12.77
CA THR A 106 2.36 11.31 -14.07
C THR A 106 1.06 11.16 -14.85
N GLU A 107 0.33 10.08 -14.59
CA GLU A 107 -0.94 9.75 -15.22
C GLU A 107 -2.00 9.50 -14.16
N TYR A 108 -3.26 9.66 -14.55
CA TYR A 108 -4.41 9.46 -13.67
C TYR A 108 -5.37 8.45 -14.29
N ASP A 109 -5.78 7.46 -13.51
CA ASP A 109 -6.72 6.42 -13.94
C ASP A 109 -8.03 7.04 -14.48
N LEU A 110 -8.42 6.67 -15.68
CA LEU A 110 -9.57 7.26 -16.38
C LEU A 110 -10.91 6.96 -15.69
N LYS A 111 -11.03 5.77 -15.07
CA LYS A 111 -12.25 5.38 -14.35
C LYS A 111 -12.35 6.17 -13.04
N ALA A 112 -11.24 6.30 -12.31
CA ALA A 112 -11.18 7.11 -11.10
C ALA A 112 -11.44 8.59 -11.39
N ARG A 113 -10.92 9.13 -12.50
CA ARG A 113 -11.24 10.50 -12.93
C ARG A 113 -12.73 10.71 -13.16
N ARG A 114 -13.39 9.83 -13.89
CA ARG A 114 -14.85 9.90 -14.12
C ARG A 114 -15.67 9.85 -12.83
N GLN A 115 -15.16 9.19 -11.81
CA GLN A 115 -15.79 9.11 -10.50
C GLN A 115 -15.57 10.35 -9.64
N CYS A 116 -14.37 10.93 -9.69
CA CYS A 116 -13.95 12.02 -8.81
C CYS A 116 -14.12 13.41 -9.41
N ASP A 117 -14.02 13.55 -10.75
CA ASP A 117 -13.97 14.85 -11.39
C ASP A 117 -15.39 15.41 -11.61
N ASP A 118 -15.65 16.54 -10.99
CA ASP A 118 -16.83 17.37 -11.20
C ASP A 118 -16.45 18.87 -11.08
N PRO A 119 -17.35 19.80 -11.38
CA PRO A 119 -17.06 21.24 -11.33
C PRO A 119 -16.59 21.75 -9.95
N GLN A 120 -16.89 21.05 -8.86
CA GLN A 120 -16.50 21.45 -7.50
C GLN A 120 -15.14 20.87 -7.08
N THR A 121 -14.66 19.83 -7.75
CA THR A 121 -13.40 19.14 -7.41
C THR A 121 -12.20 20.07 -7.33
N PRO A 122 -11.98 21.05 -8.23
CA PRO A 122 -10.86 21.98 -8.11
C PRO A 122 -10.90 22.81 -6.82
N LEU A 123 -12.10 23.27 -6.40
CA LEU A 123 -12.27 24.02 -5.17
C LEU A 123 -12.02 23.15 -3.95
N LEU A 124 -12.60 21.95 -3.91
CA LEU A 124 -12.39 20.95 -2.87
C LEU A 124 -10.90 20.66 -2.68
N LEU A 125 -10.18 20.30 -3.74
CA LEU A 125 -8.75 20.00 -3.69
C LEU A 125 -7.92 21.20 -3.25
N ARG A 126 -8.30 22.43 -3.67
CA ARG A 126 -7.60 23.65 -3.24
C ARG A 126 -7.74 23.87 -1.74
N SER A 127 -8.96 23.79 -1.19
CA SER A 127 -9.19 23.97 0.23
C SER A 127 -8.48 22.91 1.07
N LEU A 128 -8.48 21.65 0.62
CA LEU A 128 -7.75 20.56 1.29
C LEU A 128 -6.23 20.80 1.22
N ALA A 129 -5.69 21.21 0.08
CA ALA A 129 -4.28 21.53 -0.07
C ALA A 129 -3.85 22.66 0.87
N GLU A 130 -4.65 23.73 0.97
CA GLU A 130 -4.38 24.86 1.85
C GLU A 130 -4.50 24.47 3.33
N GLY A 131 -5.49 23.64 3.70
CA GLY A 131 -5.64 23.12 5.05
C GLY A 131 -4.43 22.28 5.49
N ILE A 132 -4.00 21.36 4.63
CA ILE A 132 -2.82 20.51 4.86
C ILE A 132 -1.53 21.35 4.90
N HIS A 133 -1.39 22.34 4.03
CA HIS A 133 -0.19 23.18 3.96
C HIS A 133 0.03 24.06 5.20
N LYS A 134 -1.02 24.35 5.96
CA LYS A 134 -0.92 25.13 7.22
C LYS A 134 -0.39 24.32 8.39
N LEU A 135 -0.28 22.99 8.27
CA LEU A 135 0.25 22.15 9.33
C LEU A 135 1.72 22.44 9.59
N THR A 136 2.07 22.59 10.86
CA THR A 136 3.46 22.79 11.31
C THR A 136 4.15 21.47 11.62
N GLU A 137 3.38 20.43 11.92
CA GLU A 137 3.85 19.10 12.23
C GLU A 137 3.08 18.07 11.38
N VAL A 138 3.81 17.05 10.87
CA VAL A 138 3.27 16.04 9.98
C VAL A 138 3.10 14.73 10.72
N SER A 139 1.86 14.38 11.04
CA SER A 139 1.46 13.07 11.54
C SER A 139 0.14 12.66 10.88
N GLU A 140 -0.20 11.39 10.93
CA GLU A 140 -1.50 10.94 10.43
C GLU A 140 -2.66 11.63 11.14
N GLU A 141 -2.52 11.89 12.45
CA GLU A 141 -3.53 12.57 13.26
C GLU A 141 -3.69 14.04 12.87
N SER A 142 -2.57 14.78 12.68
CA SER A 142 -2.64 16.19 12.30
C SER A 142 -3.22 16.36 10.90
N VAL A 143 -2.86 15.48 9.96
CA VAL A 143 -3.42 15.45 8.60
C VAL A 143 -4.91 15.12 8.64
N HIS A 144 -5.31 14.12 9.43
CA HIS A 144 -6.72 13.77 9.63
C HIS A 144 -7.52 14.97 10.17
N GLY A 145 -7.02 15.63 11.20
CA GLY A 145 -7.65 16.82 11.79
C GLY A 145 -7.83 17.94 10.77
N ALA A 146 -6.80 18.23 9.98
CA ALA A 146 -6.87 19.25 8.92
C ALA A 146 -7.92 18.91 7.84
N ILE A 147 -7.98 17.65 7.43
CA ILE A 147 -8.98 17.18 6.46
C ILE A 147 -10.39 17.36 7.04
N VAL A 148 -10.64 16.88 8.26
CA VAL A 148 -11.96 16.97 8.92
C VAL A 148 -12.39 18.43 9.03
N GLN A 149 -11.52 19.31 9.50
CA GLN A 149 -11.84 20.73 9.62
C GLN A 149 -12.27 21.35 8.29
N VAL A 150 -11.54 21.08 7.20
CA VAL A 150 -11.91 21.59 5.86
C VAL A 150 -13.25 21.01 5.40
N LEU A 151 -13.53 19.74 5.68
CA LEU A 151 -14.80 19.12 5.29
C LEU A 151 -16.00 19.71 6.03
N ASP A 152 -15.82 20.00 7.31
CA ASP A 152 -16.85 20.62 8.16
C ASP A 152 -17.13 22.07 7.75
N ASP A 153 -16.06 22.85 7.47
CA ASP A 153 -16.18 24.26 7.03
C ASP A 153 -16.95 24.41 5.71
N TYR A 154 -16.87 23.45 4.80
CA TYR A 154 -17.48 23.49 3.48
C TYR A 154 -18.63 22.48 3.27
N VAL A 155 -18.95 21.65 4.27
CA VAL A 155 -20.00 20.63 4.21
C VAL A 155 -19.84 19.65 3.04
N TRP A 156 -18.61 19.23 2.78
CA TRP A 156 -18.33 18.29 1.70
C TRP A 156 -18.44 16.81 2.13
N PRO A 157 -18.95 15.93 1.23
CA PRO A 157 -18.98 14.51 1.50
C PRO A 157 -17.57 13.93 1.68
N ARG A 158 -17.32 13.30 2.84
CA ARG A 158 -16.00 12.74 3.19
C ARG A 158 -15.49 11.75 2.14
N ALA A 159 -16.34 10.82 1.67
CA ALA A 159 -15.95 9.82 0.68
C ALA A 159 -15.38 10.47 -0.60
N LYS A 160 -16.07 11.48 -1.13
CA LYS A 160 -15.64 12.22 -2.31
C LYS A 160 -14.31 12.94 -2.08
N ALA A 161 -14.13 13.57 -0.93
CA ALA A 161 -12.89 14.26 -0.59
C ALA A 161 -11.70 13.30 -0.51
N MET A 162 -11.88 12.16 0.14
CA MET A 162 -10.84 11.13 0.28
C MET A 162 -10.48 10.50 -1.06
N ASP A 163 -11.46 10.19 -1.92
CA ASP A 163 -11.22 9.67 -3.27
C ASP A 163 -10.49 10.70 -4.15
N SER A 164 -10.89 11.96 -4.10
CA SER A 164 -10.25 13.04 -4.86
C SER A 164 -8.81 13.28 -4.41
N LEU A 165 -8.55 13.28 -3.09
CA LEU A 165 -7.18 13.36 -2.55
C LEU A 165 -6.34 12.15 -2.95
N ARG A 166 -6.89 10.95 -2.82
CA ARG A 166 -6.21 9.71 -3.22
C ARG A 166 -5.83 9.75 -4.69
N LEU A 167 -6.75 10.15 -5.56
CA LEU A 167 -6.48 10.30 -6.97
C LEU A 167 -5.37 11.34 -7.23
N ALA A 168 -5.37 12.47 -6.51
CA ALA A 168 -4.34 13.49 -6.65
C ALA A 168 -2.94 13.03 -6.21
N LEU A 169 -2.86 12.24 -5.13
CA LEU A 169 -1.61 11.79 -4.53
C LEU A 169 -1.02 10.55 -5.21
N VAL A 170 -1.88 9.63 -5.67
CA VAL A 170 -1.52 8.29 -6.15
C VAL A 170 -1.72 8.12 -7.65
N GLY A 171 -2.63 8.90 -8.26
CA GLY A 171 -3.03 8.72 -9.66
C GLY A 171 -4.13 7.68 -9.87
N ALA A 172 -4.53 6.93 -8.82
CA ALA A 172 -5.56 5.90 -8.86
C ALA A 172 -6.24 5.75 -7.48
N LEU A 173 -7.39 5.05 -7.41
CA LEU A 173 -8.07 4.76 -6.15
C LEU A 173 -7.52 3.48 -5.48
N ARG A 174 -6.22 3.49 -5.18
CA ARG A 174 -5.50 2.37 -4.53
C ARG A 174 -4.54 2.88 -3.46
N GLY A 175 -3.94 1.95 -2.72
CA GLY A 175 -2.92 2.24 -1.72
C GLY A 175 -3.48 2.44 -0.31
N VAL A 176 -2.58 2.73 0.62
CA VAL A 176 -2.88 2.89 2.05
C VAL A 176 -3.71 4.14 2.35
N ALA A 177 -4.01 4.42 3.61
CA ALA A 177 -4.75 5.60 4.02
C ALA A 177 -4.10 6.90 3.51
N VAL A 178 -4.93 7.87 3.10
CA VAL A 178 -4.46 9.15 2.54
C VAL A 178 -3.60 9.90 3.57
N GLU A 179 -3.97 9.84 4.82
CA GLU A 179 -3.26 10.42 5.95
C GLU A 179 -1.84 9.84 6.07
N ALA A 180 -1.71 8.51 5.96
CA ALA A 180 -0.44 7.81 6.00
C ALA A 180 0.45 8.17 4.78
N ILE A 181 -0.16 8.32 3.60
CA ILE A 181 0.56 8.77 2.39
C ILE A 181 1.15 10.16 2.62
N ILE A 182 0.33 11.12 3.08
CA ILE A 182 0.77 12.50 3.33
C ILE A 182 1.83 12.56 4.43
N ALA A 183 1.64 11.78 5.51
CA ALA A 183 2.62 11.69 6.60
C ALA A 183 3.97 11.10 6.13
N PHE A 184 3.95 10.26 5.10
CA PHE A 184 5.15 9.68 4.52
C PHE A 184 5.88 10.62 3.56
N ILE A 185 5.15 11.21 2.58
CA ILE A 185 5.74 12.06 1.54
C ILE A 185 6.02 13.50 2.02
N GLY A 186 5.37 13.92 3.10
CA GLY A 186 5.47 15.27 3.66
C GLY A 186 4.52 16.28 3.02
N ILE A 187 4.31 17.41 3.72
CA ILE A 187 3.35 18.46 3.34
C ILE A 187 3.67 19.05 1.96
N GLU A 188 4.94 19.38 1.73
CA GLU A 188 5.36 20.05 0.49
C GLU A 188 5.12 19.20 -0.76
N ASP A 189 5.45 17.90 -0.68
CA ASP A 189 5.23 17.00 -1.82
C ASP A 189 3.73 16.72 -2.02
N ALA A 190 2.98 16.54 -0.95
CA ALA A 190 1.53 16.40 -1.00
C ALA A 190 0.88 17.63 -1.65
N TYR A 191 1.27 18.84 -1.20
CA TYR A 191 0.77 20.09 -1.76
C TYR A 191 1.08 20.20 -3.26
N LYS A 192 2.30 19.90 -3.70
CA LYS A 192 2.70 19.92 -5.11
C LYS A 192 1.90 18.93 -5.95
N ARG A 193 1.65 17.72 -5.46
CA ARG A 193 0.85 16.69 -6.14
C ARG A 193 -0.60 17.14 -6.31
N ILE A 194 -1.21 17.65 -5.25
CA ILE A 194 -2.59 18.15 -5.29
C ILE A 194 -2.69 19.34 -6.27
N ARG A 195 -1.76 20.30 -6.21
CA ARG A 195 -1.73 21.45 -7.13
C ARG A 195 -1.57 21.03 -8.59
N ARG A 196 -0.71 20.04 -8.88
CA ARG A 196 -0.57 19.49 -10.24
C ARG A 196 -1.89 18.90 -10.74
N ARG A 197 -2.62 18.20 -9.87
CA ARG A 197 -3.92 17.63 -10.22
C ARG A 197 -4.95 18.72 -10.54
N ILE A 198 -4.98 19.81 -9.77
CA ILE A 198 -5.88 20.94 -10.01
C ILE A 198 -5.63 21.56 -11.38
N VAL A 199 -4.35 21.79 -11.74
CA VAL A 199 -3.99 22.33 -13.06
C VAL A 199 -4.43 21.40 -14.20
N GLY A 200 -4.41 20.09 -14.01
CA GLY A 200 -4.90 19.12 -15.00
C GLY A 200 -6.42 18.97 -15.08
N LEU A 201 -7.19 19.71 -14.25
CA LEU A 201 -8.66 19.77 -14.29
C LEU A 201 -9.19 20.97 -15.09
N GLY A 202 -8.36 21.98 -15.37
CA GLY A 202 -8.69 23.14 -16.21
C GLY A 202 -8.24 22.91 -17.62
#